data_2fd70c08f147a1933436534c11a1f88e
#
_entry.id   2fd70c08f147a1933436534c11a1f88e
#
_cell.length_a   1.000
_cell.length_b   1.000
_cell.length_c   1.000
_cell.angle_alpha   90.00
_cell.angle_beta   90.00
_cell.angle_gamma   90.00
#
_symmetry.space_group_name_H-M   'P 1'
#
loop_
_entity.id
_entity.type
_entity.pdbx_description
1 polymer ?
#
loop_
_entity_poly.entity_id
_entity_poly.type
_entity_poly.pdbx_seq_one_letter_code
_entity_poly.pdbx_strand_id
1 'polypeptide(L)'
;MGYMEVYKSWCDNMYFDEATRDELKSIANDEKEIEDRFYKDLEFGTGGLRGVIGNGTNRMNIYTVRKATQGLANFIIKEGAADRGVAIAFDSRRMSPEFADEAALCLNANGIKAYIFPSLRPTPELSFALRDLNCIAGIVVTASHNPPEYNGYKVYWEDGAQITAPKDSQIISEVKAVTDYNTVKTMDKDEAKACGLYNVIGYDMDDRYMAALKKMSINGDIIKKVADDIKIVYTPFHGTGNIPVRRVLKELGFKHVYVVPEQEKPDPDFTTLEYPNPEDPKAFTLALKLAKEVDADIVLATDPDADRLGVYSKDTKTGEYQSFTGNMSAMLIAEYILSQRQEKGLLHKNGAFVKTIVSTNMADSIAKEYNLKLIEVLTGFKFIGEQIKFFEQQGTYEYEFGFEESYGCLIGTYARDKDAIVATMALCEAAAYYKTQGKTLWDAMIDMYEEFGYYKDAIQAVTMKGIEGLQKIKGIMETLRKDAPQAIGDYKVLSARDYKEDTIKNLETCLLYTSDAADEAR
;
A
#
# COMPACT_ATOMS: atom_id res chain seq x y z
N MET A 1 -27.89 20.38 -3.51
CA MET A 1 -28.80 19.64 -4.44
C MET A 1 -29.10 18.30 -3.78
N GLY A 2 -30.37 17.84 -3.87
CA GLY A 2 -30.72 16.48 -3.46
C GLY A 2 -30.16 15.46 -4.45
N TYR A 3 -29.99 14.19 -4.01
CA TYR A 3 -29.43 13.14 -4.87
C TYR A 3 -30.19 12.96 -6.19
N MET A 4 -31.52 13.12 -6.17
CA MET A 4 -32.36 13.06 -7.38
C MET A 4 -32.10 14.18 -8.37
N GLU A 5 -31.75 15.39 -7.92
CA GLU A 5 -31.40 16.52 -8.80
C GLU A 5 -30.05 16.25 -9.46
N VAL A 6 -29.09 15.73 -8.71
CA VAL A 6 -27.77 15.35 -9.24
C VAL A 6 -27.90 14.23 -10.27
N TYR A 7 -28.69 13.17 -9.96
CA TYR A 7 -28.99 12.09 -10.89
C TYR A 7 -29.56 12.60 -12.21
N LYS A 8 -30.61 13.47 -12.14
CA LYS A 8 -31.23 14.05 -13.34
C LYS A 8 -30.22 14.89 -14.14
N SER A 9 -29.40 15.67 -13.45
CA SER A 9 -28.34 16.44 -14.10
C SER A 9 -27.38 15.53 -14.88
N TRP A 10 -27.02 14.36 -14.36
CA TRP A 10 -26.17 13.40 -15.06
C TRP A 10 -26.89 12.77 -16.28
N CYS A 11 -28.18 12.51 -16.19
CA CYS A 11 -28.98 11.98 -17.31
C CYS A 11 -29.12 12.97 -18.48
N ASP A 12 -29.12 14.28 -18.20
CA ASP A 12 -29.42 15.31 -19.17
C ASP A 12 -28.19 16.07 -19.72
N ASN A 13 -27.08 16.09 -18.96
CA ASN A 13 -25.88 16.82 -19.35
C ASN A 13 -25.09 16.08 -20.45
N MET A 14 -24.89 16.77 -21.58
CA MET A 14 -24.17 16.27 -22.75
C MET A 14 -22.65 16.08 -22.52
N TYR A 15 -22.11 16.51 -21.39
CA TYR A 15 -20.73 16.19 -20.97
C TYR A 15 -20.55 14.67 -20.78
N PHE A 16 -21.58 14.00 -20.25
CA PHE A 16 -21.58 12.55 -20.11
C PHE A 16 -21.93 11.90 -21.45
N ASP A 17 -21.23 10.83 -21.81
CA ASP A 17 -21.50 10.12 -23.05
C ASP A 17 -22.91 9.47 -23.08
N GLU A 18 -23.35 9.09 -24.28
CA GLU A 18 -24.68 8.51 -24.48
C GLU A 18 -24.88 7.22 -23.70
N ALA A 19 -23.87 6.34 -23.68
CA ALA A 19 -23.94 5.06 -22.99
C ALA A 19 -24.13 5.25 -21.47
N THR A 20 -23.40 6.20 -20.87
CA THR A 20 -23.56 6.58 -19.45
C THR A 20 -24.95 7.12 -19.15
N ARG A 21 -25.47 8.04 -20.00
CA ARG A 21 -26.81 8.61 -19.80
C ARG A 21 -27.92 7.57 -19.96
N ASP A 22 -27.77 6.66 -20.90
CA ASP A 22 -28.76 5.60 -21.14
C ASP A 22 -28.73 4.53 -20.03
N GLU A 23 -27.55 4.16 -19.52
CA GLU A 23 -27.43 3.30 -18.36
C GLU A 23 -28.10 3.93 -17.13
N LEU A 24 -27.84 5.22 -16.86
CA LEU A 24 -28.49 5.92 -15.76
C LEU A 24 -30.01 6.02 -15.93
N LYS A 25 -30.53 6.27 -17.14
CA LYS A 25 -31.97 6.25 -17.41
C LYS A 25 -32.58 4.86 -17.17
N SER A 26 -31.83 3.78 -17.38
CA SER A 26 -32.33 2.42 -17.16
C SER A 26 -32.66 2.11 -15.70
N ILE A 27 -32.05 2.82 -14.74
CA ILE A 27 -32.30 2.68 -13.30
C ILE A 27 -33.34 3.69 -12.77
N ALA A 28 -34.04 4.44 -13.63
CA ALA A 28 -34.95 5.53 -13.25
C ALA A 28 -36.03 5.12 -12.24
N ASN A 29 -36.38 3.84 -12.18
CA ASN A 29 -37.42 3.29 -11.29
C ASN A 29 -36.82 2.62 -10.03
N ASP A 30 -35.49 2.62 -9.86
CA ASP A 30 -34.79 2.06 -8.70
C ASP A 30 -34.24 3.21 -7.83
N GLU A 31 -35.10 3.72 -6.94
CA GLU A 31 -34.77 4.86 -6.09
C GLU A 31 -33.59 4.55 -5.14
N LYS A 32 -33.47 3.31 -4.67
CA LYS A 32 -32.38 2.89 -3.77
C LYS A 32 -31.04 2.89 -4.49
N GLU A 33 -31.00 2.38 -5.72
CA GLU A 33 -29.77 2.39 -6.53
C GLU A 33 -29.37 3.82 -6.90
N ILE A 34 -30.37 4.69 -7.24
CA ILE A 34 -30.12 6.12 -7.50
C ILE A 34 -29.54 6.79 -6.24
N GLU A 35 -30.16 6.58 -5.08
CA GLU A 35 -29.66 7.15 -3.82
C GLU A 35 -28.23 6.69 -3.54
N ASP A 36 -27.94 5.39 -3.62
CA ASP A 36 -26.60 4.84 -3.35
C ASP A 36 -25.53 5.41 -4.29
N ARG A 37 -25.86 5.69 -5.54
CA ARG A 37 -24.94 6.26 -6.53
C ARG A 37 -24.76 7.77 -6.42
N PHE A 38 -25.70 8.52 -5.84
CA PHE A 38 -25.74 9.98 -5.90
C PHE A 38 -25.92 10.69 -4.55
N TYR A 39 -26.04 9.97 -3.40
CA TYR A 39 -26.27 10.62 -2.10
C TYR A 39 -25.09 11.49 -1.64
N LYS A 40 -23.91 11.27 -2.19
CA LYS A 40 -22.70 12.07 -1.99
C LYS A 40 -21.77 11.95 -3.19
N ASP A 41 -20.76 12.81 -3.24
CA ASP A 41 -19.59 12.58 -4.09
C ASP A 41 -18.70 11.49 -3.47
N LEU A 42 -18.02 10.72 -4.32
CA LEU A 42 -16.97 9.79 -3.87
C LEU A 42 -15.91 10.62 -3.15
N GLU A 43 -15.70 10.30 -1.87
CA GLU A 43 -14.80 11.08 -1.04
C GLU A 43 -13.35 10.88 -1.49
N PHE A 44 -12.68 11.98 -1.77
CA PHE A 44 -11.24 12.01 -1.84
C PHE A 44 -10.73 11.92 -0.40
N GLY A 45 -10.50 10.67 0.05
CA GLY A 45 -9.97 10.39 1.39
C GLY A 45 -8.55 10.92 1.57
N THR A 46 -7.92 10.59 2.67
CA THR A 46 -6.58 11.09 3.03
C THR A 46 -5.44 10.73 2.05
N GLY A 47 -5.75 10.20 0.90
CA GLY A 47 -4.72 9.82 -0.09
C GLY A 47 -5.26 9.50 -1.48
N GLY A 48 -6.56 9.73 -1.75
CA GLY A 48 -7.16 9.47 -3.05
C GLY A 48 -8.61 8.98 -2.99
N LEU A 49 -9.13 8.52 -4.13
CA LEU A 49 -10.47 7.95 -4.26
C LEU A 49 -10.41 6.42 -4.12
N ARG A 50 -11.47 5.82 -3.59
CA ARG A 50 -11.72 4.38 -3.64
C ARG A 50 -13.22 4.12 -3.62
N GLY A 51 -13.73 3.30 -4.54
CA GLY A 51 -15.15 2.98 -4.63
C GLY A 51 -15.46 1.89 -5.63
N VAL A 52 -16.72 1.51 -5.68
CA VAL A 52 -17.26 0.56 -6.66
C VAL A 52 -17.26 1.22 -8.05
N ILE A 53 -16.87 0.45 -9.08
CA ILE A 53 -16.90 0.89 -10.48
C ILE A 53 -18.35 1.03 -10.93
N GLY A 54 -18.72 2.14 -11.58
CA GLY A 54 -20.05 2.40 -12.10
C GLY A 54 -20.33 3.87 -12.33
N ASN A 55 -21.48 4.20 -12.92
CA ASN A 55 -21.88 5.58 -13.17
C ASN A 55 -22.55 6.20 -11.92
N GLY A 56 -22.20 7.46 -11.64
CA GLY A 56 -22.69 8.23 -10.49
C GLY A 56 -21.56 8.94 -9.73
N THR A 57 -21.94 9.89 -8.89
CA THR A 57 -20.96 10.71 -8.14
C THR A 57 -20.26 9.92 -7.02
N ASN A 58 -20.92 8.88 -6.49
CA ASN A 58 -20.39 7.99 -5.46
C ASN A 58 -19.84 6.69 -6.06
N ARG A 59 -19.28 6.74 -7.25
CA ARG A 59 -18.73 5.60 -7.99
C ARG A 59 -17.39 5.98 -8.63
N MET A 60 -16.54 4.95 -8.85
CA MET A 60 -15.35 5.08 -9.70
C MET A 60 -15.75 4.99 -11.17
N ASN A 61 -15.52 6.05 -11.91
CA ASN A 61 -15.74 6.16 -13.36
C ASN A 61 -14.80 7.21 -13.96
N ILE A 62 -14.79 7.30 -15.28
CA ILE A 62 -13.91 8.26 -15.99
C ILE A 62 -14.17 9.71 -15.57
N TYR A 63 -15.40 10.07 -15.24
CA TYR A 63 -15.79 11.44 -14.87
C TYR A 63 -15.32 11.81 -13.47
N THR A 64 -15.45 10.90 -12.50
CA THR A 64 -14.94 11.11 -11.13
C THR A 64 -13.41 11.14 -11.10
N VAL A 65 -12.75 10.34 -11.93
CA VAL A 65 -11.29 10.39 -12.14
C VAL A 65 -10.86 11.71 -12.77
N ARG A 66 -11.52 12.14 -13.85
CA ARG A 66 -11.26 13.45 -14.50
C ARG A 66 -11.45 14.61 -13.52
N LYS A 67 -12.54 14.60 -12.72
CA LYS A 67 -12.81 15.63 -11.70
C LYS A 67 -11.70 15.69 -10.66
N ALA A 68 -11.28 14.55 -10.13
CA ALA A 68 -10.19 14.47 -9.17
C ALA A 68 -8.87 14.96 -9.77
N THR A 69 -8.59 14.56 -11.01
CA THR A 69 -7.37 14.97 -11.73
C THR A 69 -7.39 16.46 -12.07
N GLN A 70 -8.55 17.03 -12.42
CA GLN A 70 -8.68 18.48 -12.63
C GLN A 70 -8.36 19.27 -11.35
N GLY A 71 -8.86 18.80 -10.19
CA GLY A 71 -8.51 19.41 -8.90
C GLY A 71 -7.01 19.30 -8.59
N LEU A 72 -6.41 18.14 -8.83
CA LEU A 72 -4.97 17.96 -8.70
C LEU A 72 -4.19 18.88 -9.65
N ALA A 73 -4.60 19.00 -10.91
CA ALA A 73 -3.98 19.88 -11.90
C ALA A 73 -4.06 21.36 -11.47
N ASN A 74 -5.22 21.79 -10.97
CA ASN A 74 -5.39 23.15 -10.45
C ASN A 74 -4.41 23.42 -9.29
N PHE A 75 -4.25 22.48 -8.38
CA PHE A 75 -3.30 22.60 -7.26
C PHE A 75 -1.85 22.66 -7.75
N ILE A 76 -1.44 21.77 -8.67
CA ILE A 76 -0.09 21.76 -9.25
C ILE A 76 0.23 23.11 -9.94
N ILE A 77 -0.74 23.66 -10.68
CA ILE A 77 -0.57 24.98 -11.34
C ILE A 77 -0.42 26.10 -10.30
N LYS A 78 -1.21 26.08 -9.21
CA LYS A 78 -1.10 27.06 -8.11
C LYS A 78 0.26 27.00 -7.40
N GLU A 79 0.83 25.80 -7.26
CA GLU A 79 2.18 25.59 -6.72
C GLU A 79 3.30 26.02 -7.71
N GLY A 80 2.95 26.39 -8.96
CA GLY A 80 3.91 26.78 -9.99
C GLY A 80 4.79 25.62 -10.50
N ALA A 81 4.32 24.37 -10.38
CA ALA A 81 5.12 23.17 -10.63
C ALA A 81 4.65 22.34 -11.86
N ALA A 82 3.88 22.96 -12.76
CA ALA A 82 3.30 22.27 -13.93
C ALA A 82 4.34 21.70 -14.90
N ASP A 83 5.54 22.26 -14.94
CA ASP A 83 6.66 21.83 -15.79
C ASP A 83 7.31 20.52 -15.35
N ARG A 84 7.16 20.13 -14.08
CA ARG A 84 7.74 18.91 -13.52
C ARG A 84 7.00 17.64 -13.95
N GLY A 85 5.71 17.74 -14.23
CA GLY A 85 4.89 16.62 -14.68
C GLY A 85 4.46 15.65 -13.57
N VAL A 86 3.69 14.63 -13.96
CA VAL A 86 3.09 13.61 -13.07
C VAL A 86 3.36 12.21 -13.61
N ALA A 87 3.86 11.31 -12.76
CA ALA A 87 4.03 9.90 -13.09
C ALA A 87 2.74 9.11 -12.83
N ILE A 88 2.40 8.13 -13.68
CA ILE A 88 1.14 7.37 -13.57
C ILE A 88 1.40 5.88 -13.76
N ALA A 89 0.96 5.08 -12.77
CA ALA A 89 0.95 3.62 -12.83
C ALA A 89 -0.47 3.07 -12.55
N PHE A 90 -0.69 1.80 -12.87
CA PHE A 90 -1.97 1.15 -12.67
C PHE A 90 -1.79 -0.36 -12.49
N ASP A 91 -2.78 -0.99 -11.85
CA ASP A 91 -2.83 -2.43 -11.61
C ASP A 91 -3.64 -3.19 -12.69
N SER A 92 -3.94 -4.47 -12.41
CA SER A 92 -4.66 -5.36 -13.34
C SER A 92 -6.19 -5.24 -13.31
N ARG A 93 -6.76 -4.38 -12.46
CA ARG A 93 -8.21 -4.24 -12.27
C ARG A 93 -8.92 -3.71 -13.51
N ARG A 94 -10.22 -4.02 -13.60
CA ARG A 94 -11.11 -3.42 -14.59
C ARG A 94 -10.97 -1.91 -14.59
N MET A 95 -10.93 -1.30 -15.76
CA MET A 95 -10.84 0.14 -15.98
C MET A 95 -9.54 0.81 -15.49
N SER A 96 -8.58 0.07 -14.92
CA SER A 96 -7.33 0.70 -14.44
C SER A 96 -6.53 1.36 -15.56
N PRO A 97 -6.32 0.75 -16.74
CA PRO A 97 -5.67 1.41 -17.87
C PRO A 97 -6.44 2.63 -18.37
N GLU A 98 -7.79 2.53 -18.48
CA GLU A 98 -8.65 3.61 -18.96
C GLU A 98 -8.63 4.79 -17.99
N PHE A 99 -8.72 4.55 -16.69
CA PHE A 99 -8.64 5.60 -15.67
C PHE A 99 -7.26 6.27 -15.65
N ALA A 100 -6.19 5.51 -15.87
CA ALA A 100 -4.84 6.05 -15.96
C ALA A 100 -4.68 6.94 -17.20
N ASP A 101 -5.20 6.52 -18.36
CA ASP A 101 -5.24 7.33 -19.59
C ASP A 101 -6.06 8.62 -19.39
N GLU A 102 -7.25 8.53 -18.79
CA GLU A 102 -8.11 9.69 -18.53
C GLU A 102 -7.44 10.70 -17.58
N ALA A 103 -6.74 10.22 -16.57
CA ALA A 103 -5.93 11.09 -15.71
C ALA A 103 -4.81 11.77 -16.50
N ALA A 104 -4.08 11.05 -17.34
CA ALA A 104 -3.03 11.60 -18.18
C ALA A 104 -3.56 12.68 -19.12
N LEU A 105 -4.67 12.41 -19.81
CA LEU A 105 -5.26 13.35 -20.79
C LEU A 105 -5.86 14.58 -20.13
N CYS A 106 -6.39 14.46 -18.91
CA CYS A 106 -6.83 15.60 -18.10
C CYS A 106 -5.63 16.49 -17.69
N LEU A 107 -4.53 15.92 -17.22
CA LEU A 107 -3.29 16.63 -16.93
C LEU A 107 -2.76 17.35 -18.17
N ASN A 108 -2.68 16.65 -19.31
CA ASN A 108 -2.18 17.18 -20.56
C ASN A 108 -3.00 18.37 -21.05
N ALA A 109 -4.34 18.31 -20.97
CA ALA A 109 -5.23 19.42 -21.30
C ALA A 109 -5.05 20.66 -20.39
N ASN A 110 -4.41 20.50 -19.24
CA ASN A 110 -4.01 21.58 -18.33
C ASN A 110 -2.53 21.97 -18.49
N GLY A 111 -1.84 21.48 -19.54
CA GLY A 111 -0.45 21.81 -19.85
C GLY A 111 0.57 21.07 -18.98
N ILE A 112 0.16 20.06 -18.23
CA ILE A 112 1.03 19.27 -17.35
C ILE A 112 1.44 17.98 -18.08
N LYS A 113 2.74 17.67 -18.11
CA LYS A 113 3.24 16.42 -18.68
C LYS A 113 2.79 15.22 -17.85
N ALA A 114 2.35 14.17 -18.51
CA ALA A 114 2.12 12.87 -17.91
C ALA A 114 3.21 11.89 -18.35
N TYR A 115 3.75 11.13 -17.39
CA TYR A 115 4.68 10.02 -17.60
C TYR A 115 3.98 8.73 -17.19
N ILE A 116 3.46 7.98 -18.16
CA ILE A 116 2.61 6.81 -17.93
C ILE A 116 3.34 5.52 -18.29
N PHE A 117 3.21 4.49 -17.46
CA PHE A 117 3.71 3.17 -17.78
C PHE A 117 2.87 2.50 -18.88
N PRO A 118 3.51 1.73 -19.79
CA PRO A 118 2.83 1.13 -20.94
C PRO A 118 1.91 -0.06 -20.57
N SER A 119 2.11 -0.60 -19.37
CA SER A 119 1.35 -1.71 -18.81
C SER A 119 1.39 -1.63 -17.28
N LEU A 120 0.67 -2.52 -16.61
CA LEU A 120 0.61 -2.53 -15.14
C LEU A 120 1.99 -2.51 -14.49
N ARG A 121 2.15 -1.69 -13.43
CA ARG A 121 3.36 -1.58 -12.60
C ARG A 121 2.99 -1.44 -11.12
N PRO A 122 3.89 -1.94 -10.23
CA PRO A 122 3.69 -1.87 -8.78
C PRO A 122 3.59 -0.44 -8.23
N THR A 123 2.83 -0.29 -7.18
CA THR A 123 2.78 0.95 -6.38
C THR A 123 4.17 1.46 -5.98
N PRO A 124 5.09 0.63 -5.42
CA PRO A 124 6.43 1.09 -5.07
C PRO A 124 7.28 1.54 -6.28
N GLU A 125 7.07 0.96 -7.45
CA GLU A 125 7.78 1.40 -8.67
C GLU A 125 7.31 2.78 -9.13
N LEU A 126 6.02 3.13 -8.92
CA LEU A 126 5.58 4.50 -9.12
C LEU A 126 6.26 5.45 -8.15
N SER A 127 6.29 5.12 -6.84
CA SER A 127 6.96 5.92 -5.82
C SER A 127 8.43 6.19 -6.18
N PHE A 128 9.11 5.17 -6.70
CA PHE A 128 10.48 5.30 -7.24
C PHE A 128 10.53 6.20 -8.47
N ALA A 129 9.68 5.94 -9.47
CA ALA A 129 9.70 6.62 -10.76
C ALA A 129 9.43 8.12 -10.65
N LEU A 130 8.48 8.53 -9.82
CA LEU A 130 8.19 9.95 -9.64
C LEU A 130 9.37 10.71 -9.04
N ARG A 131 10.15 10.08 -8.14
CA ARG A 131 11.36 10.67 -7.57
C ARG A 131 12.51 10.70 -8.58
N ASP A 132 12.71 9.60 -9.30
CA ASP A 132 13.77 9.46 -10.30
C ASP A 132 13.58 10.42 -11.49
N LEU A 133 12.33 10.67 -11.91
CA LEU A 133 11.96 11.64 -12.93
C LEU A 133 11.82 13.07 -12.40
N ASN A 134 11.96 13.28 -11.08
CA ASN A 134 11.70 14.56 -10.41
C ASN A 134 10.30 15.13 -10.70
N CYS A 135 9.29 14.27 -10.81
CA CYS A 135 7.90 14.68 -10.96
C CYS A 135 7.39 15.39 -9.70
N ILE A 136 6.39 16.29 -9.87
CA ILE A 136 5.74 16.96 -8.73
C ILE A 136 4.77 16.04 -8.01
N ALA A 137 4.15 15.12 -8.73
CA ALA A 137 3.17 14.19 -8.18
C ALA A 137 3.21 12.84 -8.90
N GLY A 138 2.57 11.86 -8.30
CA GLY A 138 2.32 10.54 -8.88
C GLY A 138 0.88 10.10 -8.68
N ILE A 139 0.39 9.24 -9.57
CA ILE A 139 -0.93 8.64 -9.50
C ILE A 139 -0.80 7.14 -9.65
N VAL A 140 -1.43 6.37 -8.74
CA VAL A 140 -1.62 4.93 -8.93
C VAL A 140 -3.10 4.62 -9.02
N VAL A 141 -3.51 4.00 -10.12
CA VAL A 141 -4.88 3.52 -10.29
C VAL A 141 -4.97 2.09 -9.80
N THR A 142 -5.49 1.91 -8.60
CA THR A 142 -5.60 0.62 -7.90
C THR A 142 -6.56 0.70 -6.73
N ALA A 143 -7.21 -0.41 -6.40
CA ALA A 143 -7.89 -0.61 -5.12
C ALA A 143 -7.18 -1.63 -4.23
N SER A 144 -5.87 -1.89 -4.46
CA SER A 144 -5.05 -2.85 -3.72
C SER A 144 -5.75 -4.22 -3.67
N HIS A 145 -5.97 -4.77 -2.48
CA HIS A 145 -6.58 -6.08 -2.23
C HIS A 145 -8.11 -6.10 -2.13
N ASN A 146 -8.80 -5.00 -2.45
CA ASN A 146 -10.28 -4.96 -2.41
C ASN A 146 -10.90 -5.93 -3.44
N PRO A 147 -12.20 -6.30 -3.27
CA PRO A 147 -12.92 -7.10 -4.26
C PRO A 147 -12.89 -6.54 -5.69
N PRO A 148 -13.15 -7.37 -6.73
CA PRO A 148 -12.95 -6.99 -8.14
C PRO A 148 -13.83 -5.83 -8.63
N GLU A 149 -15.00 -5.61 -8.00
CA GLU A 149 -15.89 -4.50 -8.34
C GLU A 149 -15.36 -3.12 -7.92
N TYR A 150 -14.27 -3.05 -7.12
CA TYR A 150 -13.67 -1.81 -6.67
C TYR A 150 -12.52 -1.38 -7.57
N ASN A 151 -12.36 -0.06 -7.71
CA ASN A 151 -11.12 0.56 -8.16
C ASN A 151 -10.81 1.80 -7.30
N GLY A 152 -9.63 2.40 -7.52
CA GLY A 152 -9.19 3.56 -6.77
C GLY A 152 -8.20 4.42 -7.55
N TYR A 153 -7.88 5.57 -6.96
CA TYR A 153 -6.99 6.57 -7.53
C TYR A 153 -6.19 7.17 -6.36
N LYS A 154 -4.96 6.69 -6.15
CA LYS A 154 -4.05 7.14 -5.08
C LYS A 154 -3.19 8.28 -5.61
N VAL A 155 -2.96 9.32 -4.80
CA VAL A 155 -2.11 10.47 -5.13
C VAL A 155 -0.87 10.49 -4.25
N TYR A 156 0.27 10.68 -4.89
CA TYR A 156 1.61 10.80 -4.31
C TYR A 156 2.17 12.18 -4.57
N TRP A 157 3.08 12.66 -3.71
CA TRP A 157 3.74 13.95 -3.91
C TRP A 157 5.22 13.78 -4.23
N GLU A 158 5.91 14.88 -4.48
CA GLU A 158 7.30 14.93 -4.98
C GLU A 158 8.32 14.09 -4.19
N ASP A 159 8.06 13.84 -2.91
CA ASP A 159 8.91 13.00 -2.07
C ASP A 159 8.75 11.49 -2.32
N GLY A 160 7.73 11.09 -3.08
CA GLY A 160 7.41 9.70 -3.37
C GLY A 160 6.43 9.06 -2.41
N ALA A 161 6.02 9.76 -1.35
CA ALA A 161 5.00 9.27 -0.41
C ALA A 161 3.58 9.65 -0.86
N GLN A 162 2.60 8.87 -0.44
CA GLN A 162 1.21 9.25 -0.57
C GLN A 162 0.96 10.53 0.24
N ILE A 163 0.13 11.43 -0.29
CA ILE A 163 -0.08 12.77 0.29
C ILE A 163 -0.50 12.72 1.76
N THR A 164 0.09 13.63 2.55
CA THR A 164 -0.24 13.89 3.97
C THR A 164 -0.69 15.34 4.17
N ALA A 165 -1.14 15.70 5.38
CA ALA A 165 -1.49 17.06 5.71
C ALA A 165 -0.25 18.00 5.60
N PRO A 166 -0.42 19.26 5.17
CA PRO A 166 -1.67 19.91 4.76
C PRO A 166 -2.04 19.70 3.28
N LYS A 167 -1.19 19.05 2.48
CA LYS A 167 -1.40 18.93 1.01
C LYS A 167 -2.65 18.13 0.65
N ASP A 168 -2.97 17.08 1.42
CA ASP A 168 -4.20 16.31 1.23
C ASP A 168 -5.46 17.20 1.28
N SER A 169 -5.58 18.04 2.30
CA SER A 169 -6.72 18.93 2.47
C SER A 169 -6.74 20.05 1.42
N GLN A 170 -5.58 20.52 0.98
CA GLN A 170 -5.47 21.51 -0.08
C GLN A 170 -5.93 20.95 -1.44
N ILE A 171 -5.46 19.75 -1.81
CA ILE A 171 -5.88 19.05 -3.02
C ILE A 171 -7.38 18.73 -2.98
N ILE A 172 -7.88 18.22 -1.84
CA ILE A 172 -9.31 17.96 -1.63
C ILE A 172 -10.13 19.23 -1.86
N SER A 173 -9.65 20.38 -1.39
CA SER A 173 -10.33 21.67 -1.60
C SER A 173 -10.45 22.02 -3.08
N GLU A 174 -9.38 21.81 -3.88
CA GLU A 174 -9.41 22.03 -5.33
C GLU A 174 -10.35 21.05 -6.05
N VAL A 175 -10.38 19.78 -5.65
CA VAL A 175 -11.31 18.78 -6.20
C VAL A 175 -12.76 19.16 -5.90
N LYS A 176 -13.06 19.64 -4.68
CA LYS A 176 -14.40 20.12 -4.30
C LYS A 176 -14.80 21.41 -5.01
N ALA A 177 -13.84 22.26 -5.39
CA ALA A 177 -14.10 23.48 -6.15
C ALA A 177 -14.53 23.20 -7.59
N VAL A 178 -14.27 22.00 -8.13
CA VAL A 178 -14.78 21.57 -9.44
C VAL A 178 -16.25 21.14 -9.28
N THR A 179 -17.15 22.09 -9.36
CA THR A 179 -18.61 21.87 -9.21
C THR A 179 -19.34 21.64 -10.52
N ASP A 180 -18.78 22.08 -11.65
CA ASP A 180 -19.33 21.91 -13.00
C ASP A 180 -18.41 21.00 -13.83
N TYR A 181 -18.91 19.84 -14.21
CA TYR A 181 -18.16 18.88 -15.03
C TYR A 181 -17.78 19.45 -16.41
N ASN A 182 -18.54 20.41 -16.95
CA ASN A 182 -18.20 21.05 -18.23
C ASN A 182 -16.90 21.88 -18.17
N THR A 183 -16.40 22.19 -16.99
CA THR A 183 -15.11 22.87 -16.77
C THR A 183 -13.92 21.93 -16.72
N VAL A 184 -14.16 20.64 -16.61
CA VAL A 184 -13.12 19.61 -16.57
C VAL A 184 -12.53 19.45 -17.97
N LYS A 185 -11.23 19.66 -18.06
CA LYS A 185 -10.52 19.61 -19.35
C LYS A 185 -10.04 18.19 -19.64
N THR A 186 -10.09 17.82 -20.91
CA THR A 186 -9.45 16.63 -21.46
C THR A 186 -9.01 16.93 -22.90
N MET A 187 -8.11 16.14 -23.45
CA MET A 187 -7.67 16.29 -24.85
C MET A 187 -7.53 14.93 -25.51
N ASP A 188 -7.39 14.95 -26.82
CA ASP A 188 -7.14 13.75 -27.60
C ASP A 188 -5.75 13.18 -27.31
N LYS A 189 -5.63 11.86 -27.29
CA LYS A 189 -4.37 11.15 -26.92
C LYS A 189 -3.27 11.35 -27.97
N ASP A 190 -3.63 11.38 -29.25
CA ASP A 190 -2.64 11.56 -30.33
C ASP A 190 -2.18 13.02 -30.37
N GLU A 191 -3.05 13.97 -30.10
CA GLU A 191 -2.71 15.38 -29.92
C GLU A 191 -1.76 15.55 -28.71
N ALA A 192 -2.07 14.93 -27.57
CA ALA A 192 -1.23 14.98 -26.36
C ALA A 192 0.18 14.42 -26.61
N LYS A 193 0.29 13.33 -27.38
CA LYS A 193 1.58 12.76 -27.81
C LYS A 193 2.32 13.70 -28.76
N ALA A 194 1.63 14.27 -29.75
CA ALA A 194 2.22 15.19 -30.72
C ALA A 194 2.77 16.46 -30.04
N CYS A 195 2.12 16.94 -28.98
CA CYS A 195 2.58 18.08 -28.18
C CYS A 195 3.67 17.71 -27.14
N GLY A 196 4.05 16.43 -27.03
CA GLY A 196 5.05 15.95 -26.06
C GLY A 196 4.57 16.01 -24.59
N LEU A 197 3.26 16.04 -24.36
CA LEU A 197 2.66 16.04 -23.03
C LEU A 197 2.36 14.63 -22.52
N TYR A 198 2.02 13.69 -23.39
CA TYR A 198 1.80 12.28 -23.06
C TYR A 198 3.06 11.47 -23.35
N ASN A 199 3.78 11.07 -22.28
CA ASN A 199 5.05 10.38 -22.37
C ASN A 199 4.95 8.97 -21.81
N VAL A 200 5.30 7.97 -22.61
CA VAL A 200 5.35 6.57 -22.16
C VAL A 200 6.70 6.32 -21.49
N ILE A 201 6.68 5.83 -20.25
CA ILE A 201 7.88 5.44 -19.51
C ILE A 201 8.30 4.04 -19.98
N GLY A 202 9.57 3.90 -20.38
CA GLY A 202 10.08 2.64 -20.95
C GLY A 202 10.66 1.68 -19.90
N TYR A 203 11.18 0.56 -20.42
CA TYR A 203 11.84 -0.49 -19.62
C TYR A 203 13.11 -0.01 -18.89
N ASP A 204 13.68 1.12 -19.28
CA ASP A 204 14.80 1.75 -18.58
C ASP A 204 14.44 2.17 -17.14
N MET A 205 13.18 2.50 -16.87
CA MET A 205 12.69 2.74 -15.53
C MET A 205 12.67 1.44 -14.71
N ASP A 206 12.15 0.35 -15.29
CA ASP A 206 12.16 -0.98 -14.64
C ASP A 206 13.61 -1.40 -14.30
N ASP A 207 14.58 -1.12 -15.18
CA ASP A 207 16.00 -1.43 -14.95
C ASP A 207 16.60 -0.61 -13.80
N ARG A 208 16.27 0.67 -13.72
CA ARG A 208 16.72 1.54 -12.61
C ARG A 208 16.10 1.13 -11.28
N TYR A 209 14.81 0.80 -11.29
CA TYR A 209 14.13 0.28 -10.09
C TYR A 209 14.75 -1.04 -9.64
N MET A 210 14.96 -2.02 -10.54
CA MET A 210 15.65 -3.27 -10.21
C MET A 210 17.06 -3.05 -9.66
N ALA A 211 17.79 -2.08 -10.20
CA ALA A 211 19.12 -1.73 -9.69
C ALA A 211 19.07 -1.16 -8.26
N ALA A 212 18.02 -0.39 -7.93
CA ALA A 212 17.80 0.11 -6.57
C ALA A 212 17.45 -1.03 -5.60
N LEU A 213 16.55 -1.95 -5.99
CA LEU A 213 16.20 -3.12 -5.18
C LEU A 213 17.41 -3.99 -4.84
N LYS A 214 18.23 -4.32 -5.85
CA LYS A 214 19.42 -5.19 -5.65
C LYS A 214 20.45 -4.60 -4.69
N LYS A 215 20.51 -3.28 -4.52
CA LYS A 215 21.37 -2.65 -3.51
C LYS A 215 20.93 -2.96 -2.08
N MET A 216 19.69 -3.38 -1.88
CA MET A 216 19.16 -3.75 -0.55
C MET A 216 19.53 -5.19 -0.15
N SER A 217 19.98 -6.03 -1.08
CA SER A 217 20.51 -7.37 -0.78
C SER A 217 21.84 -7.26 -0.01
N ILE A 218 21.96 -8.04 1.06
CA ILE A 218 23.11 -7.98 1.98
C ILE A 218 24.06 -9.17 1.77
N ASN A 219 23.50 -10.34 1.48
CA ASN A 219 24.21 -11.62 1.48
C ASN A 219 24.07 -12.38 0.15
N GLY A 220 24.25 -11.72 -0.99
CA GLY A 220 24.13 -12.35 -2.30
C GLY A 220 24.97 -13.62 -2.51
N ASP A 221 26.10 -13.76 -1.80
CA ASP A 221 26.92 -14.97 -1.88
C ASP A 221 26.32 -16.16 -1.13
N ILE A 222 25.46 -15.94 -0.15
CA ILE A 222 24.74 -17.02 0.55
C ILE A 222 23.71 -17.64 -0.40
N ILE A 223 23.03 -16.84 -1.22
CA ILE A 223 22.07 -17.32 -2.21
C ILE A 223 22.74 -18.35 -3.14
N LYS A 224 23.95 -18.08 -3.60
CA LYS A 224 24.71 -18.98 -4.49
C LYS A 224 24.97 -20.35 -3.87
N LYS A 225 25.10 -20.42 -2.52
CA LYS A 225 25.39 -21.68 -1.81
C LYS A 225 24.20 -22.63 -1.78
N VAL A 226 22.97 -22.12 -1.81
CA VAL A 226 21.73 -22.88 -1.69
C VAL A 226 20.82 -22.77 -2.90
N ALA A 227 21.27 -22.11 -3.96
CA ALA A 227 20.48 -21.81 -5.16
C ALA A 227 19.91 -23.06 -5.85
N ASP A 228 20.59 -24.20 -5.72
CA ASP A 228 20.17 -25.48 -6.28
C ASP A 228 19.19 -26.25 -5.37
N ASP A 229 19.08 -25.87 -4.10
CA ASP A 229 18.31 -26.63 -3.10
C ASP A 229 17.07 -25.86 -2.60
N ILE A 230 17.10 -24.51 -2.66
CA ILE A 230 15.98 -23.70 -2.17
C ILE A 230 14.88 -23.62 -3.23
N LYS A 231 13.65 -23.95 -2.82
CA LYS A 231 12.47 -23.93 -3.68
C LYS A 231 11.46 -22.91 -3.18
N ILE A 232 11.07 -22.01 -4.05
CA ILE A 232 10.17 -20.90 -3.79
C ILE A 232 8.92 -21.07 -4.64
N VAL A 233 7.73 -21.05 -4.02
CA VAL A 233 6.45 -20.91 -4.71
C VAL A 233 6.00 -19.47 -4.58
N TYR A 234 5.59 -18.89 -5.70
CA TYR A 234 5.14 -17.51 -5.76
C TYR A 234 3.81 -17.39 -6.52
N THR A 235 2.92 -16.54 -6.01
CA THR A 235 1.73 -16.10 -6.74
C THR A 235 1.59 -14.57 -6.71
N PRO A 236 1.40 -13.93 -7.86
CA PRO A 236 1.13 -12.50 -7.97
C PRO A 236 -0.33 -12.13 -7.72
N PHE A 237 -1.23 -13.07 -7.42
CA PHE A 237 -2.68 -12.85 -7.38
C PHE A 237 -3.18 -12.03 -8.57
N HIS A 238 -2.77 -12.42 -9.80
CA HIS A 238 -3.08 -11.74 -11.05
C HIS A 238 -2.55 -10.29 -11.18
N GLY A 239 -1.69 -9.86 -10.26
CA GLY A 239 -1.27 -8.47 -10.08
C GLY A 239 0.07 -8.11 -10.72
N THR A 240 0.52 -6.91 -10.37
CA THR A 240 1.71 -6.23 -10.88
C THR A 240 3.03 -6.87 -10.45
N GLY A 241 3.04 -7.65 -9.37
CA GLY A 241 4.24 -8.27 -8.82
C GLY A 241 4.85 -9.36 -9.70
N ASN A 242 4.10 -9.96 -10.65
CA ASN A 242 4.55 -11.11 -11.44
C ASN A 242 5.94 -10.91 -12.07
N ILE A 243 6.10 -9.85 -12.86
CA ILE A 243 7.34 -9.59 -13.59
C ILE A 243 8.48 -9.17 -12.66
N PRO A 244 8.33 -8.15 -11.79
CA PRO A 244 9.45 -7.65 -10.98
C PRO A 244 9.92 -8.65 -9.92
N VAL A 245 9.03 -9.41 -9.28
CA VAL A 245 9.42 -10.44 -8.30
C VAL A 245 10.23 -11.55 -8.96
N ARG A 246 9.73 -12.08 -10.09
CA ARG A 246 10.47 -13.13 -10.82
C ARG A 246 11.81 -12.64 -11.34
N ARG A 247 11.85 -11.39 -11.79
CA ARG A 247 13.07 -10.77 -12.29
C ARG A 247 14.11 -10.60 -11.18
N VAL A 248 13.75 -10.02 -10.04
CA VAL A 248 14.70 -9.79 -8.94
C VAL A 248 15.23 -11.10 -8.39
N LEU A 249 14.38 -12.12 -8.19
CA LEU A 249 14.81 -13.43 -7.71
C LEU A 249 15.76 -14.13 -8.70
N LYS A 250 15.45 -14.06 -10.00
CA LYS A 250 16.33 -14.58 -11.06
C LYS A 250 17.69 -13.87 -11.10
N GLU A 251 17.68 -12.53 -11.03
CA GLU A 251 18.91 -11.73 -11.07
C GLU A 251 19.78 -11.92 -9.82
N LEU A 252 19.19 -12.29 -8.68
CA LEU A 252 19.91 -12.68 -7.47
C LEU A 252 20.45 -14.11 -7.52
N GLY A 253 19.99 -14.92 -8.46
CA GLY A 253 20.49 -16.27 -8.69
C GLY A 253 19.64 -17.41 -8.16
N PHE A 254 18.42 -17.19 -7.69
CA PHE A 254 17.48 -18.24 -7.33
C PHE A 254 17.07 -19.03 -8.58
N LYS A 255 17.20 -20.36 -8.54
CA LYS A 255 16.97 -21.25 -9.69
C LYS A 255 15.57 -21.88 -9.71
N HIS A 256 15.00 -22.13 -8.54
CA HIS A 256 13.74 -22.86 -8.39
C HIS A 256 12.64 -21.94 -7.85
N VAL A 257 12.12 -21.10 -8.75
CA VAL A 257 10.96 -20.22 -8.50
C VAL A 257 9.79 -20.74 -9.31
N TYR A 258 8.79 -21.30 -8.63
CA TYR A 258 7.58 -21.89 -9.22
C TYR A 258 6.42 -20.90 -9.07
N VAL A 259 5.90 -20.42 -10.17
CA VAL A 259 4.74 -19.50 -10.18
C VAL A 259 3.46 -20.31 -10.32
N VAL A 260 2.41 -19.94 -9.56
CA VAL A 260 1.07 -20.57 -9.67
C VAL A 260 0.50 -20.26 -11.07
N PRO A 261 0.35 -21.25 -11.97
CA PRO A 261 0.01 -20.98 -13.37
C PRO A 261 -1.36 -20.32 -13.55
N GLU A 262 -2.33 -20.67 -12.70
CA GLU A 262 -3.70 -20.16 -12.75
C GLU A 262 -3.78 -18.68 -12.35
N GLN A 263 -2.79 -18.18 -11.58
CA GLN A 263 -2.75 -16.81 -11.04
C GLN A 263 -1.65 -15.93 -11.65
N GLU A 264 -0.87 -16.48 -12.60
CA GLU A 264 0.27 -15.80 -13.21
C GLU A 264 -0.15 -14.62 -14.09
N LYS A 265 -1.20 -14.82 -14.91
CA LYS A 265 -1.64 -13.79 -15.86
C LYS A 265 -2.54 -12.77 -15.19
N PRO A 266 -2.47 -11.49 -15.61
CA PRO A 266 -3.44 -10.49 -15.18
C PRO A 266 -4.87 -10.95 -15.45
N ASP A 267 -5.72 -10.87 -14.44
CA ASP A 267 -7.14 -11.13 -14.53
C ASP A 267 -7.89 -10.06 -13.72
N PRO A 268 -8.63 -9.16 -14.38
CA PRO A 268 -9.31 -8.04 -13.73
C PRO A 268 -10.45 -8.48 -12.81
N ASP A 269 -10.91 -9.73 -12.94
CA ASP A 269 -12.01 -10.31 -12.18
C ASP A 269 -11.53 -11.21 -11.03
N PHE A 270 -10.22 -11.45 -10.93
CA PHE A 270 -9.61 -12.32 -9.92
C PHE A 270 -10.33 -13.67 -9.78
N THR A 271 -10.69 -14.31 -10.91
CA THR A 271 -11.60 -15.47 -10.99
C THR A 271 -11.18 -16.67 -10.15
N THR A 272 -9.89 -16.75 -9.75
CA THR A 272 -9.36 -17.81 -8.88
C THR A 272 -9.43 -17.49 -7.39
N LEU A 273 -9.91 -16.29 -7.02
CA LEU A 273 -9.91 -15.73 -5.66
C LEU A 273 -11.27 -15.10 -5.33
N GLU A 274 -11.69 -15.16 -4.08
CA GLU A 274 -12.83 -14.36 -3.61
C GLU A 274 -12.48 -12.88 -3.64
N TYR A 275 -11.28 -12.54 -3.15
CA TYR A 275 -10.60 -11.25 -3.29
C TYR A 275 -9.09 -11.44 -3.11
N PRO A 276 -8.25 -10.61 -3.77
CA PRO A 276 -6.80 -10.82 -3.86
C PRO A 276 -6.06 -10.28 -2.63
N ASN A 277 -6.39 -10.79 -1.43
CA ASN A 277 -5.80 -10.32 -0.17
C ASN A 277 -4.81 -11.36 0.40
N PRO A 278 -3.52 -11.03 0.54
CA PRO A 278 -2.53 -11.93 1.14
C PRO A 278 -2.72 -12.17 2.65
N GLU A 279 -3.66 -11.49 3.29
CA GLU A 279 -4.09 -11.78 4.66
C GLU A 279 -5.09 -12.94 4.74
N ASP A 280 -5.75 -13.30 3.62
CA ASP A 280 -6.73 -14.39 3.58
C ASP A 280 -6.06 -15.74 3.30
N PRO A 281 -6.10 -16.70 4.25
CA PRO A 281 -5.56 -18.04 4.02
C PRO A 281 -6.15 -18.75 2.81
N LYS A 282 -7.42 -18.47 2.44
CA LYS A 282 -8.07 -19.08 1.28
C LYS A 282 -7.41 -18.68 -0.04
N ALA A 283 -6.85 -17.47 -0.12
CA ALA A 283 -6.16 -17.00 -1.30
C ALA A 283 -4.92 -17.85 -1.64
N PHE A 284 -4.33 -18.50 -0.63
CA PHE A 284 -3.15 -19.37 -0.80
C PHE A 284 -3.46 -20.81 -1.22
N THR A 285 -4.72 -21.19 -1.40
CA THR A 285 -5.11 -22.59 -1.69
C THR A 285 -4.33 -23.20 -2.85
N LEU A 286 -4.21 -22.50 -3.97
CA LEU A 286 -3.46 -22.98 -5.14
C LEU A 286 -1.95 -22.99 -4.90
N ALA A 287 -1.43 -21.95 -4.25
CA ALA A 287 -0.01 -21.83 -3.96
C ALA A 287 0.45 -22.93 -2.98
N LEU A 288 -0.32 -23.23 -1.93
CA LEU A 288 -0.02 -24.30 -0.99
C LEU A 288 -0.13 -25.70 -1.61
N LYS A 289 -1.05 -25.89 -2.57
CA LYS A 289 -1.11 -27.13 -3.35
C LYS A 289 0.17 -27.31 -4.15
N LEU A 290 0.57 -26.30 -4.92
CA LEU A 290 1.83 -26.34 -5.68
C LEU A 290 3.05 -26.52 -4.77
N ALA A 291 3.06 -25.85 -3.60
CA ALA A 291 4.14 -25.98 -2.65
C ALA A 291 4.34 -27.43 -2.15
N LYS A 292 3.24 -28.14 -1.89
CA LYS A 292 3.30 -29.56 -1.51
C LYS A 292 3.80 -30.45 -2.65
N GLU A 293 3.42 -30.15 -3.90
CA GLU A 293 3.85 -30.90 -5.08
C GLU A 293 5.36 -30.77 -5.35
N VAL A 294 5.91 -29.57 -5.18
CA VAL A 294 7.35 -29.31 -5.43
C VAL A 294 8.21 -29.42 -4.18
N ASP A 295 7.61 -29.62 -3.01
CA ASP A 295 8.28 -29.60 -1.70
C ASP A 295 9.01 -28.27 -1.47
N ALA A 296 8.26 -27.16 -1.49
CA ALA A 296 8.81 -25.82 -1.38
C ALA A 296 9.26 -25.46 0.04
N ASP A 297 10.30 -24.65 0.16
CA ASP A 297 10.76 -24.10 1.45
C ASP A 297 9.90 -22.91 1.89
N ILE A 298 9.45 -22.08 0.93
CA ILE A 298 8.72 -20.85 1.17
C ILE A 298 7.63 -20.66 0.12
N VAL A 299 6.49 -20.09 0.54
CA VAL A 299 5.37 -19.72 -0.33
C VAL A 299 5.06 -18.24 -0.14
N LEU A 300 5.00 -17.50 -1.23
CA LEU A 300 4.87 -16.05 -1.25
C LEU A 300 3.70 -15.62 -2.13
N ALA A 301 2.99 -14.59 -1.70
CA ALA A 301 1.93 -13.95 -2.49
C ALA A 301 1.99 -12.44 -2.36
N THR A 302 1.89 -11.73 -3.49
CA THR A 302 1.72 -10.27 -3.51
C THR A 302 0.29 -9.91 -3.88
N ASP A 303 -0.23 -8.82 -3.31
CA ASP A 303 -1.50 -8.25 -3.72
C ASP A 303 -1.41 -7.57 -5.11
N PRO A 304 -2.53 -7.14 -5.71
CA PRO A 304 -2.54 -6.67 -7.11
C PRO A 304 -1.61 -5.50 -7.42
N ASP A 305 -1.39 -4.58 -6.52
CA ASP A 305 -0.47 -3.45 -6.70
C ASP A 305 0.90 -3.67 -6.03
N ALA A 306 1.14 -4.90 -5.52
CA ALA A 306 2.40 -5.42 -4.99
C ALA A 306 3.04 -4.51 -3.93
N ASP A 307 2.22 -3.97 -3.04
CA ASP A 307 2.67 -3.26 -1.84
C ASP A 307 2.61 -4.13 -0.58
N ARG A 308 1.97 -5.33 -0.62
CA ARG A 308 1.85 -6.29 0.48
C ARG A 308 2.36 -7.67 0.10
N LEU A 309 2.91 -8.37 1.10
CA LEU A 309 3.50 -9.70 0.94
C LEU A 309 2.98 -10.67 1.99
N GLY A 310 2.23 -11.69 1.56
CA GLY A 310 1.86 -12.83 2.39
C GLY A 310 2.88 -13.97 2.28
N VAL A 311 3.08 -14.68 3.37
CA VAL A 311 4.17 -15.66 3.53
C VAL A 311 3.69 -16.91 4.23
N TYR A 312 4.12 -18.08 3.71
CA TYR A 312 4.11 -19.35 4.42
C TYR A 312 5.50 -20.00 4.36
N SER A 313 5.89 -20.66 5.41
CA SER A 313 7.12 -21.45 5.45
C SER A 313 6.88 -22.79 6.12
N LYS A 314 7.68 -23.78 5.74
CA LYS A 314 7.59 -25.13 6.28
C LYS A 314 8.13 -25.17 7.71
N ASP A 315 7.38 -25.78 8.63
CA ASP A 315 7.82 -26.13 9.96
C ASP A 315 8.59 -27.46 9.90
N THR A 316 9.84 -27.46 10.30
CA THR A 316 10.70 -28.67 10.26
C THR A 316 10.23 -29.77 11.21
N LYS A 317 9.50 -29.43 12.28
CA LYS A 317 9.02 -30.39 13.29
C LYS A 317 7.77 -31.14 12.81
N THR A 318 6.87 -30.46 12.11
CA THR A 318 5.58 -31.03 11.68
C THR A 318 5.53 -31.37 10.19
N GLY A 319 6.38 -30.75 9.38
CA GLY A 319 6.34 -30.81 7.93
C GLY A 319 5.22 -29.99 7.28
N GLU A 320 4.40 -29.29 8.07
CA GLU A 320 3.28 -28.48 7.57
C GLU A 320 3.71 -27.04 7.29
N TYR A 321 2.99 -26.37 6.37
CA TYR A 321 3.22 -24.97 6.06
C TYR A 321 2.51 -24.08 7.07
N GLN A 322 3.25 -23.21 7.72
CA GLN A 322 2.78 -22.26 8.71
C GLN A 322 2.64 -20.86 8.09
N SER A 323 1.52 -20.19 8.37
CA SER A 323 1.24 -18.83 7.93
C SER A 323 1.96 -17.82 8.81
N PHE A 324 2.53 -16.78 8.20
CA PHE A 324 3.04 -15.61 8.90
C PHE A 324 2.00 -14.48 8.88
N THR A 325 1.77 -13.83 10.02
CA THR A 325 1.07 -12.55 10.03
C THR A 325 1.98 -11.46 9.45
N GLY A 326 1.40 -10.30 9.10
CA GLY A 326 2.20 -9.16 8.65
C GLY A 326 3.25 -8.72 9.67
N ASN A 327 2.90 -8.76 10.96
CA ASN A 327 3.85 -8.52 12.06
C ASN A 327 4.99 -9.55 12.08
N MET A 328 4.69 -10.84 11.97
CA MET A 328 5.71 -11.89 12.01
C MET A 328 6.70 -11.76 10.83
N SER A 329 6.19 -11.60 9.62
CA SER A 329 7.05 -11.46 8.43
C SER A 329 7.90 -10.20 8.48
N ALA A 330 7.32 -9.07 8.95
CA ALA A 330 8.07 -7.83 9.10
C ALA A 330 9.17 -7.93 10.17
N MET A 331 8.91 -8.56 11.31
CA MET A 331 9.92 -8.75 12.35
C MET A 331 11.04 -9.67 11.89
N LEU A 332 10.72 -10.74 11.15
CA LEU A 332 11.73 -11.64 10.58
C LEU A 332 12.63 -10.93 9.55
N ILE A 333 12.04 -10.09 8.70
CA ILE A 333 12.81 -9.26 7.75
C ILE A 333 13.69 -8.28 8.54
N ALA A 334 13.13 -7.58 9.52
CA ALA A 334 13.86 -6.60 10.33
C ALA A 334 15.06 -7.23 11.03
N GLU A 335 14.84 -8.34 11.73
CA GLU A 335 15.89 -9.07 12.45
C GLU A 335 16.99 -9.52 11.51
N TYR A 336 16.64 -10.15 10.38
CA TYR A 336 17.62 -10.58 9.39
C TYR A 336 18.46 -9.42 8.87
N ILE A 337 17.82 -8.31 8.50
CA ILE A 337 18.52 -7.15 7.96
C ILE A 337 19.42 -6.49 9.00
N LEU A 338 18.93 -6.29 10.21
CA LEU A 338 19.64 -5.58 11.27
C LEU A 338 20.83 -6.40 11.76
N SER A 339 20.63 -7.71 12.00
CA SER A 339 21.72 -8.61 12.40
C SER A 339 22.83 -8.68 11.35
N GLN A 340 22.46 -8.83 10.07
CA GLN A 340 23.43 -8.93 8.99
C GLN A 340 24.14 -7.59 8.69
N ARG A 341 23.44 -6.45 8.84
CA ARG A 341 24.09 -5.13 8.77
C ARG A 341 25.03 -4.90 9.94
N GLN A 342 24.65 -5.29 11.15
CA GLN A 342 25.50 -5.19 12.33
C GLN A 342 26.78 -6.04 12.18
N GLU A 343 26.64 -7.30 11.77
CA GLU A 343 27.78 -8.21 11.55
C GLU A 343 28.78 -7.67 10.53
N LYS A 344 28.27 -6.98 9.48
CA LYS A 344 29.10 -6.36 8.43
C LYS A 344 29.56 -4.94 8.74
N GLY A 345 29.17 -4.37 9.87
CA GLY A 345 29.48 -2.98 10.22
C GLY A 345 28.78 -1.94 9.34
N LEU A 346 27.63 -2.30 8.78
CA LEU A 346 26.80 -1.45 7.90
C LEU A 346 25.63 -0.79 8.62
N LEU A 347 25.35 -1.19 9.88
CA LEU A 347 24.27 -0.61 10.66
C LEU A 347 24.64 0.81 11.11
N HIS A 348 23.76 1.78 10.88
CA HIS A 348 24.02 3.17 11.23
C HIS A 348 23.90 3.39 12.74
N LYS A 349 24.82 4.18 13.30
CA LYS A 349 24.82 4.51 14.74
C LYS A 349 23.60 5.31 15.19
N ASN A 350 23.03 6.10 14.29
CA ASN A 350 21.81 6.88 14.47
C ASN A 350 20.63 6.28 13.68
N GLY A 351 20.61 4.96 13.53
CA GLY A 351 19.59 4.26 12.78
C GLY A 351 18.21 4.41 13.43
N ALA A 352 17.16 4.49 12.60
CA ALA A 352 15.77 4.53 13.03
C ALA A 352 14.97 3.35 12.47
N PHE A 353 14.11 2.81 13.35
CA PHE A 353 13.12 1.80 13.05
C PHE A 353 11.73 2.43 13.20
N VAL A 354 10.88 2.37 12.18
CA VAL A 354 9.58 3.05 12.16
C VAL A 354 8.45 2.04 12.10
N LYS A 355 7.47 2.13 12.99
CA LYS A 355 6.28 1.26 13.00
C LYS A 355 5.00 2.07 13.14
N THR A 356 3.85 1.49 12.80
CA THR A 356 2.56 2.08 13.14
C THR A 356 2.17 1.77 14.59
N ILE A 357 1.30 2.60 15.17
CA ILE A 357 0.81 2.45 16.55
C ILE A 357 0.07 1.13 16.81
N VAL A 358 -0.37 0.43 15.77
CA VAL A 358 -1.09 -0.85 15.84
C VAL A 358 -0.20 -2.05 15.48
N SER A 359 1.07 -1.80 15.13
CA SER A 359 2.04 -2.86 14.85
C SER A 359 2.62 -3.46 16.13
N THR A 360 3.17 -4.67 16.03
CA THR A 360 3.65 -5.44 17.18
C THR A 360 4.71 -4.73 18.02
N ASN A 361 4.64 -4.91 19.34
CA ASN A 361 5.65 -4.43 20.29
C ASN A 361 6.93 -5.30 20.31
N MET A 362 7.01 -6.37 19.52
CA MET A 362 8.28 -7.08 19.30
C MET A 362 9.33 -6.16 18.66
N ALA A 363 8.88 -5.19 17.88
CA ALA A 363 9.74 -4.15 17.31
C ALA A 363 10.50 -3.32 18.36
N ASP A 364 9.90 -3.12 19.57
CA ASP A 364 10.56 -2.42 20.68
C ASP A 364 11.78 -3.21 21.19
N SER A 365 11.63 -4.54 21.31
CA SER A 365 12.72 -5.43 21.75
C SER A 365 13.85 -5.48 20.73
N ILE A 366 13.52 -5.60 19.44
CA ILE A 366 14.49 -5.61 18.34
C ILE A 366 15.21 -4.25 18.24
N ALA A 367 14.48 -3.13 18.26
CA ALA A 367 15.09 -1.81 18.21
C ALA A 367 16.06 -1.56 19.37
N LYS A 368 15.72 -2.05 20.57
CA LYS A 368 16.58 -1.98 21.76
C LYS A 368 17.85 -2.82 21.58
N GLU A 369 17.76 -4.05 21.07
CA GLU A 369 18.91 -4.92 20.83
C GLU A 369 19.94 -4.27 19.90
N TYR A 370 19.46 -3.66 18.80
CA TYR A 370 20.31 -3.00 17.81
C TYR A 370 20.61 -1.52 18.11
N ASN A 371 20.19 -1.02 19.29
CA ASN A 371 20.36 0.38 19.71
C ASN A 371 19.83 1.39 18.67
N LEU A 372 18.65 1.10 18.10
CA LEU A 372 17.98 1.95 17.13
C LEU A 372 16.95 2.87 17.81
N LYS A 373 16.72 4.03 17.20
CA LYS A 373 15.57 4.87 17.58
C LYS A 373 14.29 4.25 17.03
N LEU A 374 13.42 3.77 17.91
CA LEU A 374 12.08 3.36 17.52
C LEU A 374 11.18 4.60 17.43
N ILE A 375 10.43 4.71 16.34
CA ILE A 375 9.47 5.78 16.09
C ILE A 375 8.11 5.16 15.76
N GLU A 376 7.09 5.55 16.52
CA GLU A 376 5.70 5.18 16.28
C GLU A 376 4.99 6.29 15.50
N VAL A 377 4.26 5.88 14.44
CA VAL A 377 3.44 6.77 13.62
C VAL A 377 2.00 6.29 13.55
N LEU A 378 1.08 7.15 13.12
CA LEU A 378 -0.30 6.76 12.85
C LEU A 378 -0.38 5.67 11.79
N THR A 379 -1.50 4.93 11.76
CA THR A 379 -1.78 3.91 10.74
C THR A 379 -1.80 4.52 9.35
N GLY A 380 -1.06 3.90 8.43
CA GLY A 380 -0.89 4.31 7.05
C GLY A 380 0.58 4.57 6.71
N PHE A 381 1.10 3.83 5.72
CA PHE A 381 2.52 3.88 5.35
C PHE A 381 3.00 5.27 4.93
N LYS A 382 2.08 6.15 4.51
CA LYS A 382 2.36 7.55 4.22
C LYS A 382 3.05 8.29 5.37
N PHE A 383 2.74 7.94 6.62
CA PHE A 383 3.38 8.52 7.80
C PHE A 383 4.80 7.97 8.00
N ILE A 384 5.06 6.71 7.60
CA ILE A 384 6.42 6.16 7.55
C ILE A 384 7.23 6.87 6.46
N GLY A 385 6.64 7.04 5.26
CA GLY A 385 7.25 7.81 4.17
C GLY A 385 7.56 9.26 4.57
N GLU A 386 6.68 9.90 5.33
CA GLU A 386 6.86 11.26 5.88
C GLU A 386 8.03 11.31 6.88
N GLN A 387 8.19 10.30 7.75
CA GLN A 387 9.36 10.23 8.65
C GLN A 387 10.67 10.11 7.87
N ILE A 388 10.72 9.30 6.82
CA ILE A 388 11.92 9.22 5.96
C ILE A 388 12.27 10.59 5.38
N LYS A 389 11.28 11.35 4.90
CA LYS A 389 11.45 12.73 4.43
C LYS A 389 12.00 13.64 5.51
N PHE A 390 11.47 13.58 6.72
CA PHE A 390 11.96 14.40 7.84
C PHE A 390 13.41 14.06 8.20
N PHE A 391 13.79 12.77 8.20
CA PHE A 391 15.19 12.38 8.43
C PHE A 391 16.13 12.96 7.38
N GLU A 392 15.75 12.88 6.10
CA GLU A 392 16.56 13.47 5.00
C GLU A 392 16.68 14.99 5.11
N GLN A 393 15.58 15.69 5.48
CA GLN A 393 15.57 17.15 5.59
C GLN A 393 16.33 17.67 6.82
N GLN A 394 16.26 16.96 7.93
CA GLN A 394 16.82 17.39 9.22
C GLN A 394 18.19 16.78 9.52
N GLY A 395 18.57 15.70 8.82
CA GLY A 395 19.82 14.97 9.07
C GLY A 395 19.86 14.33 10.48
N THR A 396 18.69 13.93 11.02
CA THR A 396 18.58 13.45 12.40
C THR A 396 18.87 11.97 12.53
N TYR A 397 18.27 11.15 11.69
CA TYR A 397 18.36 9.69 11.71
C TYR A 397 18.58 9.11 10.33
N GLU A 398 19.16 7.89 10.29
CA GLU A 398 19.25 7.07 9.08
C GLU A 398 18.15 6.00 9.15
N TYR A 399 17.31 5.93 8.11
CA TYR A 399 16.22 4.96 8.05
C TYR A 399 16.77 3.56 7.80
N GLU A 400 16.51 2.63 8.71
CA GLU A 400 16.89 1.22 8.58
C GLU A 400 15.75 0.34 8.07
N PHE A 401 14.55 0.47 8.67
CA PHE A 401 13.38 -0.34 8.35
C PHE A 401 12.09 0.33 8.82
N GLY A 402 10.99 0.06 8.11
CA GLY A 402 9.66 0.47 8.56
C GLY A 402 8.58 -0.46 8.03
N PHE A 403 7.49 -0.63 8.80
CA PHE A 403 6.45 -1.59 8.49
C PHE A 403 5.09 -1.23 9.06
N GLU A 404 4.06 -1.84 8.45
CA GLU A 404 2.68 -1.89 8.94
C GLU A 404 2.29 -3.34 9.23
N GLU A 405 1.39 -3.55 10.19
CA GLU A 405 0.79 -4.85 10.50
C GLU A 405 0.05 -5.47 9.32
N SER A 406 -0.39 -4.65 8.38
CA SER A 406 -1.13 -5.04 7.18
C SER A 406 -0.23 -5.54 6.04
N TYR A 407 0.78 -6.37 6.38
CA TYR A 407 1.62 -7.11 5.44
C TYR A 407 2.54 -6.27 4.54
N GLY A 408 2.83 -5.03 4.93
CA GLY A 408 3.67 -4.13 4.13
C GLY A 408 4.88 -3.59 4.88
N CYS A 409 6.03 -3.54 4.23
CA CYS A 409 7.26 -2.94 4.76
C CYS A 409 8.08 -2.28 3.65
N LEU A 410 9.08 -1.52 4.06
CA LEU A 410 10.07 -0.92 3.17
C LEU A 410 11.48 -1.06 3.74
N ILE A 411 12.43 -1.41 2.88
CA ILE A 411 13.86 -1.48 3.16
C ILE A 411 14.55 -0.40 2.32
N GLY A 412 15.32 0.48 2.97
CA GLY A 412 15.97 1.58 2.28
C GLY A 412 15.05 2.74 1.92
N THR A 413 15.58 3.71 1.19
CA THR A 413 14.91 5.01 0.96
C THR A 413 14.70 5.34 -0.52
N TYR A 414 14.78 4.35 -1.42
CA TYR A 414 14.60 4.54 -2.85
C TYR A 414 13.13 4.82 -3.22
N ALA A 415 12.19 4.31 -2.45
CA ALA A 415 10.75 4.56 -2.51
C ALA A 415 10.24 5.12 -1.18
N ARG A 416 8.94 5.46 -1.09
CA ARG A 416 8.29 6.01 0.10
C ARG A 416 6.95 5.34 0.41
N ASP A 417 6.73 4.19 -0.21
CA ASP A 417 5.59 3.32 0.11
C ASP A 417 6.10 1.89 0.32
N LYS A 418 5.23 1.03 0.85
CA LYS A 418 5.49 -0.39 1.03
C LYS A 418 5.94 -1.03 -0.29
N ASP A 419 6.88 -1.94 -0.22
CA ASP A 419 7.40 -2.63 -1.38
C ASP A 419 7.47 -4.14 -1.16
N ALA A 420 6.49 -4.85 -1.75
CA ALA A 420 6.44 -6.31 -1.65
C ALA A 420 7.55 -6.99 -2.46
N ILE A 421 8.14 -6.31 -3.45
CA ILE A 421 9.23 -6.87 -4.25
C ILE A 421 10.50 -6.93 -3.40
N VAL A 422 10.85 -5.83 -2.70
CA VAL A 422 12.00 -5.82 -1.80
C VAL A 422 11.79 -6.72 -0.59
N ALA A 423 10.55 -6.80 -0.07
CA ALA A 423 10.20 -7.71 1.01
C ALA A 423 10.37 -9.18 0.59
N THR A 424 9.91 -9.54 -0.62
CA THR A 424 10.12 -10.87 -1.22
C THR A 424 11.60 -11.17 -1.36
N MET A 425 12.38 -10.24 -1.88
CA MET A 425 13.82 -10.36 -2.03
C MET A 425 14.51 -10.65 -0.69
N ALA A 426 14.20 -9.84 0.33
CA ALA A 426 14.79 -9.97 1.67
C ALA A 426 14.40 -11.28 2.36
N LEU A 427 13.14 -11.70 2.26
CA LEU A 427 12.69 -12.98 2.83
C LEU A 427 13.32 -14.20 2.13
N CYS A 428 13.45 -14.15 0.80
CA CYS A 428 14.15 -15.22 0.08
C CYS A 428 15.64 -15.27 0.43
N GLU A 429 16.29 -14.12 0.62
CA GLU A 429 17.68 -14.06 1.09
C GLU A 429 17.81 -14.56 2.53
N ALA A 430 16.89 -14.18 3.43
CA ALA A 430 16.82 -14.71 4.79
C ALA A 430 16.59 -16.23 4.79
N ALA A 431 15.67 -16.74 3.95
CA ALA A 431 15.45 -18.18 3.81
C ALA A 431 16.72 -18.92 3.36
N ALA A 432 17.46 -18.34 2.41
CA ALA A 432 18.75 -18.87 1.99
C ALA A 432 19.77 -18.88 3.13
N TYR A 433 19.84 -17.80 3.91
CA TYR A 433 20.69 -17.70 5.09
C TYR A 433 20.38 -18.77 6.15
N TYR A 434 19.12 -18.89 6.55
CA TYR A 434 18.71 -19.89 7.54
C TYR A 434 18.83 -21.33 7.03
N LYS A 435 18.61 -21.55 5.73
CA LYS A 435 18.81 -22.87 5.11
C LYS A 435 20.27 -23.34 5.19
N THR A 436 21.26 -22.43 5.13
CA THR A 436 22.67 -22.80 5.38
C THR A 436 22.92 -23.29 6.81
N GLN A 437 22.00 -22.99 7.73
CA GLN A 437 22.04 -23.41 9.13
C GLN A 437 21.11 -24.60 9.42
N GLY A 438 20.50 -25.18 8.39
CA GLY A 438 19.51 -26.27 8.53
C GLY A 438 18.17 -25.86 9.10
N LYS A 439 17.81 -24.56 9.01
CA LYS A 439 16.57 -23.95 9.51
C LYS A 439 15.70 -23.43 8.38
N THR A 440 14.40 -23.39 8.61
CA THR A 440 13.43 -22.67 7.77
C THR A 440 13.16 -21.27 8.35
N LEU A 441 12.37 -20.45 7.64
CA LEU A 441 11.90 -19.16 8.19
C LEU A 441 11.00 -19.36 9.42
N TRP A 442 10.24 -20.46 9.48
CA TRP A 442 9.43 -20.77 10.65
C TRP A 442 10.28 -21.10 11.87
N ASP A 443 11.32 -21.92 11.70
CA ASP A 443 12.26 -22.22 12.78
C ASP A 443 12.95 -20.95 13.28
N ALA A 444 13.34 -20.06 12.37
CA ALA A 444 13.93 -18.77 12.72
C ALA A 444 12.95 -17.87 13.49
N MET A 445 11.66 -17.88 13.13
CA MET A 445 10.63 -17.15 13.88
C MET A 445 10.47 -17.68 15.32
N ILE A 446 10.57 -19.00 15.50
CA ILE A 446 10.54 -19.60 16.84
C ILE A 446 11.77 -19.18 17.65
N ASP A 447 12.97 -19.19 17.06
CA ASP A 447 14.19 -18.69 17.72
C ASP A 447 14.03 -17.24 18.16
N MET A 448 13.45 -16.37 17.31
CA MET A 448 13.17 -14.97 17.66
C MET A 448 12.19 -14.84 18.84
N TYR A 449 11.17 -15.68 18.92
CA TYR A 449 10.28 -15.72 20.08
C TYR A 449 11.01 -16.14 21.36
N GLU A 450 11.95 -17.06 21.28
CA GLU A 450 12.79 -17.49 22.42
C GLU A 450 13.73 -16.36 22.86
N GLU A 451 14.25 -15.55 21.93
CA GLU A 451 15.19 -14.46 22.19
C GLU A 451 14.49 -13.19 22.69
N PHE A 452 13.47 -12.71 21.95
CA PHE A 452 12.82 -11.42 22.19
C PHE A 452 11.53 -11.51 23.01
N GLY A 453 11.00 -12.71 23.23
CA GLY A 453 9.73 -12.97 23.90
C GLY A 453 8.60 -13.33 22.94
N TYR A 454 7.57 -13.99 23.47
CA TYR A 454 6.41 -14.44 22.71
C TYR A 454 5.38 -13.31 22.56
N TYR A 455 5.27 -12.76 21.36
CA TYR A 455 4.27 -11.76 20.99
C TYR A 455 3.14 -12.43 20.19
N LYS A 456 1.89 -12.19 20.59
CA LYS A 456 0.72 -12.69 19.89
C LYS A 456 -0.20 -11.53 19.58
N ASP A 457 -0.21 -11.15 18.33
CA ASP A 457 -1.09 -10.11 17.80
C ASP A 457 -2.32 -10.75 17.13
N ALA A 458 -3.47 -10.09 17.24
CA ALA A 458 -4.70 -10.51 16.59
C ALA A 458 -5.49 -9.30 16.13
N ILE A 459 -6.20 -9.45 15.00
CA ILE A 459 -7.09 -8.43 14.45
C ILE A 459 -8.51 -8.99 14.44
N GLN A 460 -9.46 -8.21 14.95
CA GLN A 460 -10.88 -8.48 14.79
C GLN A 460 -11.51 -7.37 13.96
N ALA A 461 -11.84 -7.66 12.72
CA ALA A 461 -12.53 -6.73 11.84
C ALA A 461 -14.05 -6.80 12.08
N VAL A 462 -14.69 -5.63 12.22
CA VAL A 462 -16.13 -5.50 12.30
C VAL A 462 -16.60 -4.60 11.17
N THR A 463 -17.35 -5.17 10.22
CA THR A 463 -17.90 -4.44 9.09
C THR A 463 -19.38 -4.07 9.35
N MET A 464 -19.68 -2.78 9.25
CA MET A 464 -21.03 -2.25 9.36
C MET A 464 -21.37 -1.48 8.08
N LYS A 465 -22.37 -1.94 7.32
CA LYS A 465 -22.73 -1.36 6.01
C LYS A 465 -23.70 -0.17 6.15
N GLY A 466 -23.63 0.73 5.17
CA GLY A 466 -24.55 1.85 5.00
C GLY A 466 -24.36 3.00 5.99
N ILE A 467 -25.24 3.98 5.92
CA ILE A 467 -25.20 5.20 6.74
C ILE A 467 -25.35 4.89 8.23
N GLU A 468 -26.25 3.96 8.58
CA GLU A 468 -26.44 3.52 9.97
C GLU A 468 -25.17 2.86 10.53
N GLY A 469 -24.47 2.05 9.72
CA GLY A 469 -23.21 1.44 10.10
C GLY A 469 -22.13 2.48 10.41
N LEU A 470 -22.01 3.50 9.57
CA LEU A 470 -21.08 4.61 9.79
C LEU A 470 -21.37 5.37 11.09
N GLN A 471 -22.66 5.63 11.40
CA GLN A 471 -23.06 6.29 12.63
C GLN A 471 -22.75 5.43 13.86
N LYS A 472 -22.98 4.11 13.80
CA LYS A 472 -22.63 3.18 14.87
C LYS A 472 -21.12 3.16 15.13
N ILE A 473 -20.29 3.09 14.11
CA ILE A 473 -18.81 3.13 14.25
C ILE A 473 -18.38 4.43 14.94
N LYS A 474 -18.90 5.58 14.52
CA LYS A 474 -18.61 6.87 15.17
C LYS A 474 -19.02 6.86 16.65
N GLY A 475 -20.23 6.37 16.96
CA GLY A 475 -20.72 6.28 18.32
C GLY A 475 -19.87 5.37 19.23
N ILE A 476 -19.36 4.24 18.70
CA ILE A 476 -18.43 3.36 19.41
C ILE A 476 -17.15 4.13 19.78
N MET A 477 -16.56 4.83 18.82
CA MET A 477 -15.32 5.59 19.06
C MET A 477 -15.52 6.75 20.06
N GLU A 478 -16.67 7.44 20.00
CA GLU A 478 -17.01 8.50 20.97
C GLU A 478 -17.19 7.93 22.37
N THR A 479 -17.80 6.76 22.50
CA THR A 479 -17.97 6.08 23.79
C THR A 479 -16.62 5.69 24.38
N LEU A 480 -15.74 5.06 23.58
CA LEU A 480 -14.40 4.66 24.01
C LEU A 480 -13.53 5.84 24.46
N ARG A 481 -13.68 7.03 23.83
CA ARG A 481 -12.99 8.25 24.24
C ARG A 481 -13.47 8.76 25.60
N LYS A 482 -14.78 8.74 25.83
CA LYS A 482 -15.38 9.22 27.08
C LYS A 482 -15.08 8.28 28.25
N ASP A 483 -15.21 7.00 27.99
CA ASP A 483 -15.11 5.95 29.02
C ASP A 483 -14.30 4.77 28.48
N ALA A 484 -12.99 4.84 28.68
CA ALA A 484 -12.10 3.77 28.31
C ALA A 484 -12.39 2.50 29.13
N PRO A 485 -12.41 1.31 28.52
CA PRO A 485 -12.69 0.06 29.22
C PRO A 485 -11.68 -0.18 30.33
N GLN A 486 -12.16 -0.62 31.51
CA GLN A 486 -11.29 -0.96 32.66
C GLN A 486 -10.62 -2.33 32.49
N ALA A 487 -11.16 -3.19 31.65
CA ALA A 487 -10.63 -4.50 31.33
C ALA A 487 -10.95 -4.90 29.88
N ILE A 488 -10.09 -5.71 29.28
CA ILE A 488 -10.30 -6.36 27.98
C ILE A 488 -10.12 -7.87 28.21
N GLY A 489 -11.22 -8.64 28.15
CA GLY A 489 -11.23 -10.03 28.60
C GLY A 489 -10.83 -10.10 30.09
N ASP A 490 -9.85 -10.93 30.41
CA ASP A 490 -9.32 -11.11 31.75
C ASP A 490 -8.20 -10.10 32.14
N TYR A 491 -7.84 -9.18 31.22
CA TYR A 491 -6.74 -8.26 31.40
C TYR A 491 -7.24 -6.88 31.85
N LYS A 492 -6.66 -6.36 32.95
CA LYS A 492 -6.88 -5.00 33.41
C LYS A 492 -6.22 -4.01 32.44
N VAL A 493 -6.96 -2.96 32.05
CA VAL A 493 -6.41 -1.88 31.24
C VAL A 493 -5.69 -0.88 32.16
N LEU A 494 -4.40 -0.67 31.95
CA LEU A 494 -3.58 0.22 32.77
C LEU A 494 -3.57 1.65 32.22
N SER A 495 -3.60 1.81 30.89
CA SER A 495 -3.62 3.11 30.24
C SER A 495 -4.42 3.08 28.94
N ALA A 496 -4.96 4.22 28.54
CA ALA A 496 -5.63 4.44 27.27
C ALA A 496 -5.01 5.65 26.57
N ARG A 497 -4.64 5.49 25.31
CA ARG A 497 -4.06 6.54 24.45
C ARG A 497 -5.08 6.96 23.40
N ASP A 498 -5.37 8.23 23.30
CA ASP A 498 -6.22 8.82 22.26
C ASP A 498 -5.36 9.67 21.30
N TYR A 499 -5.07 9.12 20.15
CA TYR A 499 -4.24 9.76 19.13
C TYR A 499 -4.95 10.92 18.40
N LYS A 500 -6.28 11.03 18.51
CA LYS A 500 -7.01 12.17 17.96
C LYS A 500 -6.90 13.40 18.85
N GLU A 501 -6.97 13.18 20.16
CA GLU A 501 -6.90 14.25 21.17
C GLU A 501 -5.47 14.40 21.73
N ASP A 502 -4.52 13.58 21.24
CA ASP A 502 -3.13 13.54 21.68
C ASP A 502 -2.98 13.43 23.21
N THR A 503 -3.71 12.50 23.80
CA THR A 503 -3.75 12.32 25.25
C THR A 503 -3.48 10.88 25.66
N ILE A 504 -2.81 10.73 26.82
CA ILE A 504 -2.60 9.44 27.50
C ILE A 504 -3.25 9.51 28.87
N LYS A 505 -4.22 8.64 29.12
CA LYS A 505 -4.88 8.49 30.43
C LYS A 505 -4.33 7.26 31.13
N ASN A 506 -3.67 7.45 32.28
CA ASN A 506 -3.32 6.36 33.16
C ASN A 506 -4.57 5.99 33.98
N LEU A 507 -5.07 4.76 33.83
CA LEU A 507 -6.31 4.31 34.47
C LEU A 507 -6.13 3.88 35.92
N GLU A 508 -4.90 3.69 36.40
CA GLU A 508 -4.60 3.40 37.80
C GLU A 508 -4.54 4.66 38.66
N THR A 509 -3.91 5.73 38.13
CA THR A 509 -3.73 6.99 38.84
C THR A 509 -4.76 8.06 38.47
N CYS A 510 -5.58 7.81 37.44
CA CYS A 510 -6.52 8.78 36.85
C CYS A 510 -5.84 10.06 36.30
N LEU A 511 -4.53 10.06 36.12
CA LEU A 511 -3.79 11.18 35.53
C LEU A 511 -3.96 11.19 34.01
N LEU A 512 -4.10 12.38 33.46
CA LEU A 512 -4.16 12.65 32.03
C LEU A 512 -2.91 13.44 31.63
N TYR A 513 -2.20 12.95 30.61
CA TYR A 513 -1.01 13.59 30.07
C TYR A 513 -1.24 13.91 28.58
N THR A 514 -0.54 14.92 28.05
CA THR A 514 -0.28 15.01 26.60
C THR A 514 0.84 14.04 26.24
N SER A 515 0.95 13.64 24.97
CA SER A 515 2.00 12.68 24.54
C SER A 515 3.40 13.20 24.84
N ASP A 516 3.68 14.48 24.63
CA ASP A 516 4.97 15.12 24.91
C ASP A 516 5.38 15.03 26.38
N ALA A 517 4.41 15.23 27.31
CA ALA A 517 4.67 15.15 28.74
C ALA A 517 4.87 13.70 29.24
N ALA A 518 4.40 12.70 28.51
CA ALA A 518 4.60 11.30 28.88
C ALA A 518 5.99 10.78 28.48
N ASP A 519 6.60 11.34 27.44
CA ASP A 519 7.95 10.98 27.00
C ASP A 519 9.04 11.59 27.91
N GLU A 520 8.76 12.73 28.55
CA GLU A 520 9.64 13.33 29.58
C GLU A 520 9.56 12.58 30.93
N ALA A 521 8.49 11.85 31.19
CA ALA A 521 8.26 11.12 32.45
C ALA A 521 8.75 9.66 32.43
N ARG A 522 9.28 9.18 31.29
CA ARG A 522 9.93 7.87 31.12
C ARG A 522 11.44 7.97 31.21
#